data_8e02433e0e9b64af67dffbecbbe1dc89
#
_entry.id   8e02433e0e9b64af67dffbecbbe1dc89
#
_cell.length_a   1.000
_cell.length_b   1.000
_cell.length_c   1.000
_cell.angle_alpha   90.00
_cell.angle_beta   90.00
_cell.angle_gamma   90.00
#
_symmetry.space_group_name_H-M   'P 1'
#
loop_
_entity.id
_entity.type
_entity.pdbx_description
1 polymer ?
#
loop_
_entity_poly.entity_id
_entity_poly.type
_entity_poly.pdbx_seq_one_letter_code
_entity_poly.pdbx_strand_id
1 'polypeptide(L)'
;MGLSKEGIVNSLQDTYGETITSAEIKAWCAMNGCNYQTIANKLSDYKVGRGKWNLTIQEKLEQTYQAPPAMPAIEQNLIPQKDDSFVKFGNFSDLKKIIQSRLFYPTFITGLSGNGKTFSVEQACAQLDRELIRVNITIETDEDDLIGGFRLVDGATVWHNGPVIEALERGAILLLDEIDLASNKILCLQSILEGNGVFLKKIGKFVRPTAGFNVIATANTKGKGSDDGRFIGTNVLNEAFLERFPVTFEQEYPTVATETRILSKLCADEKFCKRLADWADIIRKTFYDGGIEEIISTRRLVHIVKAFNIFDDKAKAIQVCVNRFDDETKQAFLELYDKVDADFQMPNQDTVDVQTFS
;
A
#
# COMPACT_ATOMS: atom_id res chain seq x y z
N MET A 1 39.55 -40.51 36.66
CA MET A 1 39.51 -39.08 36.27
C MET A 1 38.63 -38.96 35.02
N GLY A 2 37.57 -38.23 35.11
CA GLY A 2 36.69 -38.03 33.93
C GLY A 2 37.34 -37.05 32.95
N LEU A 3 37.70 -37.54 31.77
CA LEU A 3 38.18 -36.68 30.69
C LEU A 3 37.11 -35.59 30.34
N SER A 4 37.54 -34.34 30.18
CA SER A 4 36.70 -33.27 29.69
C SER A 4 36.23 -33.58 28.26
N LYS A 5 35.17 -32.90 27.76
CA LYS A 5 34.68 -33.10 26.41
C LYS A 5 35.77 -32.81 25.38
N GLU A 6 36.51 -31.72 25.56
CA GLU A 6 37.64 -31.32 24.71
C GLU A 6 38.78 -32.37 24.73
N GLY A 7 39.12 -32.90 25.92
CA GLY A 7 40.12 -33.96 26.02
C GLY A 7 39.74 -35.25 25.30
N ILE A 8 38.46 -35.58 25.24
CA ILE A 8 37.95 -36.71 24.47
C ILE A 8 38.03 -36.43 22.96
N VAL A 9 37.63 -35.24 22.52
CA VAL A 9 37.69 -34.83 21.10
C VAL A 9 39.12 -34.89 20.60
N ASN A 10 40.03 -34.19 21.29
CA ASN A 10 41.45 -34.15 20.90
C ASN A 10 42.06 -35.56 20.83
N SER A 11 41.84 -36.40 21.84
CA SER A 11 42.37 -37.75 21.84
C SER A 11 41.81 -38.65 20.72
N LEU A 12 40.53 -38.45 20.34
CA LEU A 12 39.93 -39.14 19.22
C LEU A 12 40.44 -38.63 17.88
N GLN A 13 40.65 -37.32 17.76
CA GLN A 13 41.24 -36.70 16.57
C GLN A 13 42.68 -37.16 16.33
N ASP A 14 43.49 -37.19 17.38
CA ASP A 14 44.88 -37.63 17.31
C ASP A 14 45.00 -39.11 16.92
N THR A 15 44.01 -39.92 17.30
CA THR A 15 44.06 -41.40 17.08
C THR A 15 43.44 -41.81 15.73
N TYR A 16 42.33 -41.16 15.31
CA TYR A 16 41.49 -41.59 14.16
C TYR A 16 41.25 -40.51 13.12
N GLY A 17 41.73 -39.27 13.37
CA GLY A 17 41.51 -38.15 12.47
C GLY A 17 40.20 -37.40 12.69
N GLU A 18 39.86 -36.50 11.76
CA GLU A 18 38.73 -35.57 11.91
C GLU A 18 37.36 -36.22 11.79
N THR A 19 37.23 -37.31 11.04
CA THR A 19 35.95 -37.98 10.82
C THR A 19 36.04 -39.40 11.40
N ILE A 20 35.18 -39.70 12.37
CA ILE A 20 35.19 -40.96 13.08
C ILE A 20 33.85 -41.70 13.00
N THR A 21 33.91 -43.01 13.14
CA THR A 21 32.75 -43.92 13.10
C THR A 21 32.39 -44.47 14.47
N SER A 22 31.20 -45.09 14.58
CA SER A 22 30.78 -45.79 15.80
C SER A 22 31.74 -46.92 16.19
N ALA A 23 32.40 -47.56 15.23
CA ALA A 23 33.37 -48.65 15.48
C ALA A 23 34.65 -48.09 16.14
N GLU A 24 35.17 -46.98 15.68
CA GLU A 24 36.36 -46.31 16.20
C GLU A 24 36.13 -45.77 17.62
N ILE A 25 34.94 -45.16 17.87
CA ILE A 25 34.58 -44.72 19.23
C ILE A 25 34.52 -45.94 20.19
N LYS A 26 33.96 -47.08 19.75
CA LYS A 26 33.93 -48.30 20.57
C LYS A 26 35.34 -48.84 20.85
N ALA A 27 36.22 -48.85 19.83
CA ALA A 27 37.59 -49.29 20.00
C ALA A 27 38.35 -48.37 20.98
N TRP A 28 38.22 -47.05 20.83
CA TRP A 28 38.79 -46.07 21.75
C TRP A 28 38.26 -46.24 23.18
N CYS A 29 36.95 -46.49 23.37
CA CYS A 29 36.36 -46.74 24.68
C CYS A 29 36.91 -48.02 25.34
N ALA A 30 37.13 -49.06 24.55
CA ALA A 30 37.73 -50.30 25.06
C ALA A 30 39.18 -50.11 25.56
N MET A 31 39.96 -49.26 24.84
CA MET A 31 41.35 -48.98 25.27
C MET A 31 41.40 -48.06 26.51
N ASN A 32 40.44 -47.17 26.68
CA ASN A 32 40.43 -46.15 27.75
C ASN A 32 39.48 -46.52 28.93
N GLY A 33 38.87 -47.71 28.94
CA GLY A 33 37.98 -48.13 30.00
C GLY A 33 36.71 -47.37 30.17
N CYS A 34 36.17 -46.79 29.05
CA CYS A 34 35.02 -45.91 29.03
C CYS A 34 33.77 -46.60 28.45
N ASN A 35 32.59 -46.13 28.84
CA ASN A 35 31.33 -46.60 28.26
C ASN A 35 31.01 -45.85 26.94
N TYR A 36 30.80 -46.62 25.86
CA TYR A 36 30.49 -46.09 24.52
C TYR A 36 29.30 -45.11 24.51
N GLN A 37 28.20 -45.47 25.22
CA GLN A 37 26.99 -44.64 25.22
C GLN A 37 27.24 -43.26 25.85
N THR A 38 28.05 -43.25 26.91
CA THR A 38 28.45 -42.01 27.59
C THR A 38 29.28 -41.10 26.67
N ILE A 39 30.25 -41.70 25.95
CA ILE A 39 31.10 -40.94 25.02
C ILE A 39 30.32 -40.49 23.80
N ALA A 40 29.51 -41.35 23.21
CA ALA A 40 28.65 -40.99 22.06
C ALA A 40 27.66 -39.83 22.38
N ASN A 41 27.12 -39.82 23.62
CA ASN A 41 26.26 -38.69 24.08
C ASN A 41 27.07 -37.39 24.27
N LYS A 42 28.31 -37.48 24.81
CA LYS A 42 29.18 -36.29 24.90
C LYS A 42 29.60 -35.74 23.55
N LEU A 43 29.61 -36.58 22.51
CA LEU A 43 29.93 -36.19 21.12
C LEU A 43 28.68 -35.92 20.26
N SER A 44 27.50 -35.75 20.86
CA SER A 44 26.24 -35.52 20.13
C SER A 44 26.32 -34.34 19.15
N ASP A 45 27.01 -33.27 19.53
CA ASP A 45 27.14 -32.00 18.75
C ASP A 45 28.05 -32.17 17.53
N TYR A 46 28.86 -33.21 17.50
CA TYR A 46 29.76 -33.53 16.38
C TYR A 46 29.17 -34.57 15.42
N LYS A 47 27.93 -35.03 15.65
CA LYS A 47 27.30 -36.09 14.86
C LYS A 47 26.80 -35.55 13.51
N VAL A 48 27.36 -36.04 12.41
CA VAL A 48 27.01 -35.65 11.04
C VAL A 48 26.13 -36.66 10.29
N GLY A 49 25.88 -37.83 10.90
CA GLY A 49 25.04 -38.87 10.29
C GLY A 49 24.89 -40.11 11.17
N ARG A 50 24.18 -41.14 10.69
CA ARG A 50 23.99 -42.37 11.43
C ARG A 50 25.33 -43.09 11.63
N GLY A 51 25.87 -43.06 12.86
CA GLY A 51 27.15 -43.70 13.23
C GLY A 51 28.39 -42.97 12.70
N LYS A 52 28.32 -41.69 12.37
CA LYS A 52 29.47 -40.88 11.92
C LYS A 52 29.50 -39.53 12.65
N TRP A 53 30.69 -39.11 13.05
CA TRP A 53 30.99 -37.84 13.71
C TRP A 53 32.11 -37.11 12.99
N ASN A 54 32.03 -35.77 12.92
CA ASN A 54 33.11 -34.90 12.45
C ASN A 54 33.56 -34.04 13.62
N LEU A 55 34.77 -34.24 14.11
CA LEU A 55 35.27 -33.60 15.31
C LEU A 55 35.74 -32.13 15.12
N THR A 56 35.76 -31.63 13.88
CA THR A 56 36.13 -30.24 13.55
C THR A 56 34.93 -29.29 13.42
N ILE A 57 33.71 -29.76 13.61
CA ILE A 57 32.49 -28.95 13.37
C ILE A 57 32.35 -27.75 14.34
N GLN A 58 32.99 -27.79 15.52
CA GLN A 58 32.82 -26.73 16.51
C GLN A 58 33.37 -25.39 16.05
N GLU A 59 34.43 -25.30 15.25
CA GLU A 59 34.95 -24.06 14.71
C GLU A 59 34.11 -23.48 13.55
N LYS A 60 33.34 -24.34 12.87
CA LYS A 60 32.49 -23.88 11.74
C LYS A 60 31.13 -23.34 12.16
N LEU A 61 30.62 -23.69 13.33
CA LEU A 61 29.32 -23.21 13.81
C LEU A 61 29.40 -21.83 14.44
N GLU A 62 30.55 -21.42 14.98
CA GLU A 62 30.74 -20.05 15.47
C GLU A 62 31.11 -19.03 14.36
N GLN A 63 31.63 -19.49 13.23
CA GLN A 63 32.01 -18.60 12.12
C GLN A 63 30.92 -18.36 11.09
N THR A 64 29.74 -18.98 11.17
CA THR A 64 28.73 -18.89 10.11
C THR A 64 27.42 -18.20 10.49
N TYR A 65 27.31 -17.61 11.67
CA TYR A 65 26.21 -16.69 11.94
C TYR A 65 26.72 -15.23 11.90
N GLN A 66 27.35 -14.84 10.79
CA GLN A 66 27.26 -13.46 10.38
C GLN A 66 25.84 -13.31 9.83
N ALA A 67 25.03 -12.51 10.52
CA ALA A 67 23.78 -12.04 9.95
C ALA A 67 24.08 -11.58 8.52
N PRO A 68 23.29 -12.00 7.51
CA PRO A 68 23.49 -11.52 6.16
C PRO A 68 23.59 -9.99 6.27
N PRO A 69 24.53 -9.35 5.53
CA PRO A 69 24.64 -7.89 5.55
C PRO A 69 23.24 -7.38 5.26
N ALA A 70 22.69 -6.59 6.19
CA ALA A 70 21.43 -5.90 5.94
C ALA A 70 21.64 -5.25 4.57
N MET A 71 20.81 -5.62 3.59
CA MET A 71 20.81 -4.91 2.31
C MET A 71 20.81 -3.44 2.69
N PRO A 72 21.71 -2.61 2.12
CA PRO A 72 21.68 -1.19 2.41
C PRO A 72 20.24 -0.76 2.18
N ALA A 73 19.59 -0.26 3.24
CA ALA A 73 18.29 0.36 3.09
C ALA A 73 18.53 1.41 2.02
N ILE A 74 18.02 1.18 0.81
CA ILE A 74 17.95 2.24 -0.19
C ILE A 74 17.13 3.29 0.56
N GLU A 75 17.76 4.40 0.92
CA GLU A 75 17.06 5.56 1.47
C GLU A 75 16.10 6.02 0.36
N GLN A 76 14.97 5.37 0.27
CA GLN A 76 13.90 5.80 -0.60
C GLN A 76 13.36 7.09 0.01
N ASN A 77 13.53 8.17 -0.72
CA ASN A 77 12.81 9.38 -0.41
C ASN A 77 11.32 9.14 -0.69
N LEU A 78 10.53 9.04 0.36
CA LEU A 78 9.09 8.78 0.30
C LEU A 78 8.27 10.08 0.30
N ILE A 79 8.90 11.24 0.10
CA ILE A 79 8.20 12.51 -0.05
C ILE A 79 7.58 12.56 -1.46
N PRO A 80 6.25 12.74 -1.59
CA PRO A 80 5.61 12.85 -2.89
C PRO A 80 6.13 14.05 -3.69
N GLN A 81 6.09 13.94 -5.01
CA GLN A 81 6.45 15.04 -5.89
C GLN A 81 5.38 16.14 -5.86
N LYS A 82 5.81 17.40 -5.85
CA LYS A 82 4.92 18.55 -6.03
C LYS A 82 4.42 18.58 -7.47
N ASP A 83 3.09 18.67 -7.64
CA ASP A 83 2.45 18.77 -8.94
C ASP A 83 2.03 20.23 -9.18
N ASP A 84 2.62 20.88 -10.19
CA ASP A 84 2.35 22.27 -10.55
C ASP A 84 0.91 22.46 -11.09
N SER A 85 0.28 21.39 -11.54
CA SER A 85 -1.12 21.42 -11.96
C SER A 85 -2.10 21.40 -10.80
N PHE A 86 -1.63 21.11 -9.57
CA PHE A 86 -2.50 21.05 -8.41
C PHE A 86 -3.16 22.38 -8.09
N VAL A 87 -4.46 22.36 -7.88
CA VAL A 87 -5.27 23.49 -7.41
C VAL A 87 -5.92 23.11 -6.09
N LYS A 88 -5.63 23.86 -5.04
CA LYS A 88 -6.24 23.64 -3.71
C LYS A 88 -7.74 23.91 -3.74
N PHE A 89 -8.52 23.02 -3.14
CA PHE A 89 -9.95 23.16 -2.93
C PHE A 89 -10.44 22.29 -1.76
N GLY A 90 -11.72 22.41 -1.41
CA GLY A 90 -12.33 21.65 -0.35
C GLY A 90 -11.57 21.75 0.98
N ASN A 91 -11.37 20.62 1.61
CA ASN A 91 -10.77 20.51 2.96
C ASN A 91 -9.23 20.58 2.94
N PHE A 92 -8.59 20.86 1.78
CA PHE A 92 -7.12 20.84 1.65
C PHE A 92 -6.38 21.69 2.68
N SER A 93 -6.88 22.90 2.96
CA SER A 93 -6.21 23.83 3.88
C SER A 93 -6.19 23.29 5.32
N ASP A 94 -7.27 22.65 5.75
CA ASP A 94 -7.37 22.08 7.12
C ASP A 94 -6.62 20.77 7.22
N LEU A 95 -6.69 19.92 6.20
CA LEU A 95 -5.85 18.74 6.08
C LEU A 95 -4.35 19.10 6.18
N LYS A 96 -3.92 20.14 5.46
CA LYS A 96 -2.55 20.62 5.51
C LYS A 96 -2.15 21.10 6.90
N LYS A 97 -3.03 21.81 7.64
CA LYS A 97 -2.79 22.21 9.04
C LYS A 97 -2.61 20.99 9.94
N ILE A 98 -3.43 19.95 9.79
CA ILE A 98 -3.32 18.71 10.58
C ILE A 98 -1.94 18.08 10.34
N ILE A 99 -1.52 17.90 9.09
CA ILE A 99 -0.22 17.32 8.77
C ILE A 99 0.94 18.20 9.28
N GLN A 100 0.80 19.52 9.15
CA GLN A 100 1.80 20.49 9.61
C GLN A 100 1.97 20.51 11.13
N SER A 101 0.91 20.25 11.88
CA SER A 101 0.94 20.26 13.34
C SER A 101 1.87 19.19 13.91
N ARG A 102 2.16 18.13 13.17
CA ARG A 102 2.89 16.92 13.61
C ARG A 102 2.28 16.22 14.83
N LEU A 103 1.06 16.60 15.21
CA LEU A 103 0.30 15.90 16.24
C LEU A 103 -0.33 14.64 15.65
N PHE A 104 -0.42 13.60 16.46
CA PHE A 104 -1.18 12.41 16.10
C PHE A 104 -2.68 12.75 16.15
N TYR A 105 -3.30 12.83 14.98
CA TYR A 105 -4.70 13.18 14.82
C TYR A 105 -5.28 12.49 13.58
N PRO A 106 -5.66 11.21 13.70
CA PRO A 106 -6.17 10.42 12.60
C PRO A 106 -7.33 11.09 11.87
N THR A 107 -7.30 11.07 10.56
CA THR A 107 -8.27 11.79 9.72
C THR A 107 -8.89 10.85 8.70
N PHE A 108 -10.22 10.84 8.63
CA PHE A 108 -10.99 10.08 7.64
C PHE A 108 -11.49 11.04 6.56
N ILE A 109 -11.28 10.71 5.27
CA ILE A 109 -11.72 11.53 4.15
C ILE A 109 -12.65 10.70 3.29
N THR A 110 -13.93 11.07 3.25
CA THR A 110 -14.95 10.39 2.46
C THR A 110 -15.41 11.24 1.29
N GLY A 111 -15.99 10.60 0.28
CA GLY A 111 -16.60 11.26 -0.88
C GLY A 111 -16.47 10.43 -2.15
N LEU A 112 -17.17 10.81 -3.20
CA LEU A 112 -17.25 10.08 -4.45
C LEU A 112 -15.88 9.87 -5.12
N SER A 113 -15.76 8.82 -5.94
CA SER A 113 -14.50 8.50 -6.64
C SER A 113 -14.08 9.61 -7.60
N GLY A 114 -12.77 9.84 -7.70
CA GLY A 114 -12.19 10.79 -8.65
C GLY A 114 -12.39 12.28 -8.32
N ASN A 115 -12.71 12.60 -7.06
CA ASN A 115 -12.85 13.96 -6.55
C ASN A 115 -11.56 14.53 -5.91
N GLY A 116 -10.44 13.81 -5.97
CA GLY A 116 -9.14 14.30 -5.53
C GLY A 116 -8.76 14.04 -4.06
N LYS A 117 -9.45 13.16 -3.32
CA LYS A 117 -9.14 12.82 -1.91
C LYS A 117 -7.67 12.45 -1.72
N THR A 118 -7.25 11.37 -2.34
CA THR A 118 -5.89 10.82 -2.26
C THR A 118 -4.84 11.82 -2.74
N PHE A 119 -5.11 12.50 -3.87
CA PHE A 119 -4.23 13.50 -4.45
C PHE A 119 -4.03 14.72 -3.52
N SER A 120 -5.07 15.12 -2.78
CA SER A 120 -4.96 16.19 -1.78
C SER A 120 -4.02 15.81 -0.64
N VAL A 121 -4.03 14.56 -0.17
CA VAL A 121 -3.09 14.08 0.86
C VAL A 121 -1.66 14.09 0.32
N GLU A 122 -1.44 13.54 -0.88
CA GLU A 122 -0.14 13.52 -1.53
C GLU A 122 0.44 14.94 -1.69
N GLN A 123 -0.37 15.88 -2.18
CA GLN A 123 0.08 17.26 -2.38
C GLN A 123 0.26 18.05 -1.07
N ALA A 124 -0.49 17.73 -0.01
CA ALA A 124 -0.25 18.31 1.31
C ALA A 124 1.10 17.82 1.88
N CYS A 125 1.39 16.53 1.76
CA CYS A 125 2.68 15.94 2.16
C CYS A 125 3.84 16.52 1.33
N ALA A 126 3.69 16.60 0.00
CA ALA A 126 4.68 17.18 -0.90
C ALA A 126 5.03 18.63 -0.55
N GLN A 127 4.01 19.47 -0.26
CA GLN A 127 4.22 20.88 0.09
C GLN A 127 4.85 21.09 1.47
N LEU A 128 4.76 20.11 2.36
CA LEU A 128 5.29 20.15 3.72
C LEU A 128 6.58 19.34 3.87
N ASP A 129 7.10 18.80 2.76
CA ASP A 129 8.27 17.92 2.70
C ASP A 129 8.14 16.76 3.73
N ARG A 130 6.93 16.14 3.77
CA ARG A 130 6.59 15.03 4.64
C ARG A 130 6.56 13.71 3.87
N GLU A 131 7.21 12.70 4.43
CA GLU A 131 7.12 11.35 3.89
C GLU A 131 5.69 10.82 3.97
N LEU A 132 5.27 10.14 2.90
CA LEU A 132 3.98 9.51 2.76
C LEU A 132 4.15 8.05 2.39
N ILE A 133 3.57 7.17 3.18
CA ILE A 133 3.45 5.75 2.85
C ILE A 133 1.99 5.46 2.55
N ARG A 134 1.70 5.17 1.28
CA ARG A 134 0.35 4.85 0.80
C ARG A 134 0.16 3.35 0.71
N VAL A 135 -0.93 2.87 1.25
CA VAL A 135 -1.39 1.48 1.15
C VAL A 135 -2.77 1.46 0.53
N ASN A 136 -2.90 0.85 -0.63
CA ASN A 136 -4.20 0.57 -1.23
C ASN A 136 -4.81 -0.63 -0.52
N ILE A 137 -5.93 -0.41 0.14
CA ILE A 137 -6.64 -1.45 0.88
C ILE A 137 -7.52 -2.23 -0.08
N THR A 138 -7.56 -3.54 0.11
CA THR A 138 -8.42 -4.47 -0.61
C THR A 138 -9.10 -5.41 0.37
N ILE A 139 -10.04 -6.20 -0.08
CA ILE A 139 -10.70 -7.22 0.74
C ILE A 139 -9.72 -8.28 1.26
N GLU A 140 -8.64 -8.53 0.52
CA GLU A 140 -7.60 -9.51 0.87
C GLU A 140 -6.56 -8.97 1.84
N THR A 141 -6.44 -7.64 1.96
CA THR A 141 -5.43 -6.99 2.81
C THR A 141 -5.50 -7.51 4.25
N ASP A 142 -4.37 -7.97 4.77
CA ASP A 142 -4.30 -8.58 6.10
C ASP A 142 -3.15 -8.04 6.98
N GLU A 143 -2.98 -8.67 8.17
CA GLU A 143 -1.97 -8.26 9.13
C GLU A 143 -0.55 -8.39 8.55
N ASP A 144 -0.28 -9.43 7.76
CA ASP A 144 1.05 -9.66 7.18
C ASP A 144 1.40 -8.62 6.10
N ASP A 145 0.38 -8.13 5.36
CA ASP A 145 0.55 -7.07 4.38
C ASP A 145 0.78 -5.70 5.04
N LEU A 146 0.11 -5.44 6.16
CA LEU A 146 0.14 -4.14 6.83
C LEU A 146 1.28 -4.03 7.84
N ILE A 147 1.40 -5.00 8.72
CA ILE A 147 2.35 -5.00 9.85
C ILE A 147 3.67 -5.63 9.44
N GLY A 148 3.62 -6.71 8.67
CA GLY A 148 4.79 -7.44 8.20
C GLY A 148 4.75 -8.93 8.54
N GLY A 149 5.63 -9.64 7.87
CA GLY A 149 5.68 -11.09 7.95
C GLY A 149 7.06 -11.66 7.63
N PHE A 150 7.19 -12.95 7.79
CA PHE A 150 8.38 -13.65 7.40
C PHE A 150 8.43 -13.86 5.89
N ARG A 151 9.60 -13.61 5.31
CA ARG A 151 9.90 -13.85 3.89
C ARG A 151 11.10 -14.80 3.79
N LEU A 152 11.11 -15.62 2.74
CA LEU A 152 12.26 -16.45 2.42
C LEU A 152 13.22 -15.65 1.54
N VAL A 153 14.41 -15.35 2.08
CA VAL A 153 15.46 -14.60 1.37
C VAL A 153 16.74 -15.44 1.43
N ASP A 154 17.29 -15.81 0.28
CA ASP A 154 18.52 -16.61 0.16
C ASP A 154 18.52 -17.90 1.00
N GLY A 155 17.35 -18.54 1.11
CA GLY A 155 17.19 -19.79 1.88
C GLY A 155 17.02 -19.58 3.40
N ALA A 156 17.02 -18.35 3.89
CA ALA A 156 16.77 -18.00 5.29
C ALA A 156 15.39 -17.33 5.45
N THR A 157 14.72 -17.63 6.55
CA THR A 157 13.46 -16.98 6.91
C THR A 157 13.76 -15.69 7.65
N VAL A 158 13.47 -14.54 7.03
CA VAL A 158 13.76 -13.19 7.55
C VAL A 158 12.46 -12.44 7.77
N TRP A 159 12.37 -11.68 8.86
CA TRP A 159 11.26 -10.77 9.11
C TRP A 159 11.38 -9.52 8.20
N HIS A 160 10.28 -9.16 7.54
CA HIS A 160 10.14 -7.91 6.81
C HIS A 160 9.04 -7.06 7.44
N ASN A 161 9.36 -5.80 7.73
CA ASN A 161 8.37 -4.83 8.17
C ASN A 161 7.36 -4.55 7.04
N GLY A 162 6.10 -4.44 7.42
CA GLY A 162 5.07 -3.93 6.52
C GLY A 162 5.03 -2.40 6.53
N PRO A 163 4.26 -1.79 5.60
CA PRO A 163 4.19 -0.35 5.41
C PRO A 163 3.76 0.43 6.66
N VAL A 164 2.96 -0.17 7.51
CA VAL A 164 2.52 0.44 8.77
C VAL A 164 3.68 0.58 9.74
N ILE A 165 4.51 -0.45 9.87
CA ILE A 165 5.70 -0.41 10.72
C ILE A 165 6.73 0.58 10.19
N GLU A 166 6.93 0.60 8.88
CA GLU A 166 7.77 1.59 8.21
C GLU A 166 7.30 3.03 8.52
N ALA A 167 6.00 3.29 8.42
CA ALA A 167 5.44 4.61 8.72
C ALA A 167 5.62 5.00 10.19
N LEU A 168 5.42 4.06 11.12
CA LEU A 168 5.63 4.26 12.56
C LEU A 168 7.09 4.62 12.88
N GLU A 169 8.04 3.84 12.36
CA GLU A 169 9.47 4.02 12.63
C GLU A 169 10.03 5.31 12.00
N ARG A 170 9.53 5.71 10.83
CA ARG A 170 9.94 6.93 10.12
C ARG A 170 9.23 8.21 10.61
N GLY A 171 8.12 8.10 11.33
CA GLY A 171 7.27 9.24 11.65
C GLY A 171 6.55 9.81 10.42
N ALA A 172 6.32 8.97 9.41
CA ALA A 172 5.68 9.33 8.15
C ALA A 172 4.15 9.47 8.29
N ILE A 173 3.51 10.02 7.26
CA ILE A 173 2.05 9.95 7.11
C ILE A 173 1.71 8.59 6.49
N LEU A 174 0.89 7.80 7.18
CA LEU A 174 0.32 6.57 6.65
C LEU A 174 -1.01 6.89 5.97
N LEU A 175 -1.11 6.65 4.67
CA LEU A 175 -2.36 6.80 3.92
C LEU A 175 -2.96 5.42 3.62
N LEU A 176 -4.10 5.13 4.25
CA LEU A 176 -4.91 3.95 3.99
C LEU A 176 -5.95 4.33 2.93
N ASP A 177 -5.67 3.98 1.67
CA ASP A 177 -6.51 4.36 0.54
C ASP A 177 -7.58 3.29 0.27
N GLU A 178 -8.82 3.72 0.04
CA GLU A 178 -10.00 2.86 -0.19
C GLU A 178 -10.29 1.92 1.01
N ILE A 179 -10.22 2.47 2.24
CA ILE A 179 -10.36 1.66 3.46
C ILE A 179 -11.73 0.99 3.61
N ASP A 180 -12.74 1.48 2.95
CA ASP A 180 -14.07 0.88 2.90
C ASP A 180 -14.14 -0.45 2.10
N LEU A 181 -13.07 -0.85 1.44
CA LEU A 181 -12.91 -2.21 0.88
C LEU A 181 -12.39 -3.21 1.93
N ALA A 182 -11.91 -2.74 3.09
CA ALA A 182 -11.27 -3.58 4.09
C ALA A 182 -12.21 -4.64 4.66
N SER A 183 -11.68 -5.84 4.87
CA SER A 183 -12.32 -6.86 5.72
C SER A 183 -12.04 -6.57 7.21
N ASN A 184 -12.64 -7.36 8.11
CA ASN A 184 -12.38 -7.25 9.56
C ASN A 184 -10.90 -7.45 9.95
N LYS A 185 -10.05 -7.92 9.05
CA LYS A 185 -8.60 -8.04 9.28
C LYS A 185 -7.93 -6.70 9.56
N ILE A 186 -8.53 -5.57 9.10
CA ILE A 186 -8.04 -4.20 9.35
C ILE A 186 -8.02 -3.83 10.84
N LEU A 187 -8.72 -4.57 11.70
CA LEU A 187 -8.76 -4.33 13.14
C LEU A 187 -7.38 -4.51 13.82
N CYS A 188 -6.41 -5.11 13.15
CA CYS A 188 -5.02 -5.14 13.60
C CYS A 188 -4.43 -3.73 13.81
N LEU A 189 -5.01 -2.70 13.18
CA LEU A 189 -4.59 -1.30 13.29
C LEU A 189 -5.20 -0.54 14.49
N GLN A 190 -6.08 -1.13 15.28
CA GLN A 190 -6.77 -0.42 16.37
C GLN A 190 -5.82 0.27 17.34
N SER A 191 -4.81 -0.43 17.84
CA SER A 191 -3.82 0.13 18.77
C SER A 191 -3.04 1.30 18.16
N ILE A 192 -2.77 1.22 16.86
CA ILE A 192 -2.04 2.24 16.10
C ILE A 192 -2.89 3.50 15.94
N LEU A 193 -4.20 3.34 15.66
CA LEU A 193 -5.15 4.45 15.56
C LEU A 193 -5.43 5.16 16.89
N GLU A 194 -5.06 4.55 18.01
CA GLU A 194 -5.08 5.18 19.35
C GLU A 194 -3.78 5.93 19.66
N GLY A 195 -2.82 5.98 18.73
CA GLY A 195 -1.50 6.57 18.94
C GLY A 195 -0.55 5.71 19.75
N ASN A 196 -0.94 4.47 20.02
CA ASN A 196 -0.11 3.49 20.70
C ASN A 196 0.82 2.78 19.71
N GLY A 197 1.86 2.14 20.24
CA GLY A 197 2.69 1.26 19.44
C GLY A 197 2.01 -0.10 19.21
N VAL A 198 2.71 -0.96 18.49
CA VAL A 198 2.27 -2.31 18.19
C VAL A 198 3.31 -3.33 18.66
N PHE A 199 2.85 -4.42 19.25
CA PHE A 199 3.69 -5.55 19.62
C PHE A 199 3.72 -6.57 18.48
N LEU A 200 4.88 -6.72 17.85
CA LEU A 200 5.13 -7.70 16.78
C LEU A 200 5.28 -9.08 17.39
N LYS A 201 4.17 -9.80 17.54
CA LYS A 201 4.08 -11.08 18.25
C LYS A 201 5.04 -12.14 17.70
N LYS A 202 5.26 -12.13 16.37
CA LYS A 202 6.09 -13.13 15.66
C LYS A 202 7.58 -13.00 15.97
N ILE A 203 8.05 -11.80 16.38
CA ILE A 203 9.47 -11.52 16.68
C ILE A 203 9.70 -10.95 18.07
N GLY A 204 8.66 -10.81 18.89
CA GLY A 204 8.76 -10.32 20.27
C GLY A 204 9.23 -8.88 20.40
N LYS A 205 9.06 -8.03 19.37
CA LYS A 205 9.49 -6.61 19.35
C LYS A 205 8.30 -5.68 19.52
N PHE A 206 8.45 -4.66 20.36
CA PHE A 206 7.46 -3.56 20.45
C PHE A 206 7.94 -2.36 19.64
N VAL A 207 7.10 -1.86 18.71
CA VAL A 207 7.38 -0.68 17.90
C VAL A 207 6.50 0.46 18.35
N ARG A 208 7.10 1.62 18.61
CA ARG A 208 6.40 2.86 19.01
C ARG A 208 6.40 3.86 17.87
N PRO A 209 5.35 4.69 17.77
CA PRO A 209 5.33 5.75 16.77
C PRO A 209 6.40 6.79 17.03
N THR A 210 7.16 7.13 15.99
CA THR A 210 8.09 8.26 15.98
C THR A 210 7.31 9.57 15.84
N ALA A 211 7.86 10.66 16.37
CA ALA A 211 7.23 11.98 16.34
C ALA A 211 6.88 12.42 14.92
N GLY A 212 5.65 12.83 14.71
CA GLY A 212 5.09 13.23 13.42
C GLY A 212 4.33 12.12 12.70
N PHE A 213 4.36 10.88 13.16
CA PHE A 213 3.49 9.83 12.63
C PHE A 213 2.01 10.25 12.72
N ASN A 214 1.27 10.04 11.65
CA ASN A 214 -0.18 10.21 11.65
C ASN A 214 -0.82 9.28 10.61
N VAL A 215 -2.11 9.02 10.75
CA VAL A 215 -2.88 8.16 9.85
C VAL A 215 -3.97 8.98 9.15
N ILE A 216 -4.04 8.83 7.85
CA ILE A 216 -5.12 9.37 7.02
C ILE A 216 -5.75 8.21 6.26
N ALA A 217 -7.07 8.12 6.30
CA ALA A 217 -7.81 7.12 5.54
C ALA A 217 -8.71 7.79 4.51
N THR A 218 -8.82 7.20 3.31
CA THR A 218 -9.77 7.63 2.28
C THR A 218 -10.80 6.53 2.03
N ALA A 219 -12.03 6.93 1.72
CA ALA A 219 -13.12 6.04 1.42
C ALA A 219 -14.08 6.66 0.39
N ASN A 220 -14.83 5.84 -0.33
CA ASN A 220 -15.91 6.29 -1.19
C ASN A 220 -17.23 6.38 -0.43
N THR A 221 -17.35 5.67 0.69
CA THR A 221 -18.49 5.67 1.61
C THR A 221 -18.11 6.27 2.96
N LYS A 222 -19.10 6.46 3.83
CA LYS A 222 -18.85 6.88 5.24
C LYS A 222 -18.50 5.68 6.15
N GLY A 223 -18.05 4.55 5.58
CA GLY A 223 -17.79 3.32 6.32
C GLY A 223 -19.04 2.49 6.62
N LYS A 224 -20.20 2.89 6.13
CA LYS A 224 -21.50 2.20 6.33
C LYS A 224 -21.86 1.25 5.18
N GLY A 225 -20.93 1.02 4.25
CA GLY A 225 -21.20 0.28 3.03
C GLY A 225 -22.03 1.08 2.03
N SER A 226 -22.52 0.42 0.99
CA SER A 226 -23.41 1.00 -0.02
C SER A 226 -24.83 0.48 0.18
N ASP A 227 -25.67 1.27 0.81
CA ASP A 227 -27.09 0.92 1.01
C ASP A 227 -27.87 0.89 -0.32
N ASP A 228 -27.36 1.60 -1.34
CA ASP A 228 -27.95 1.74 -2.66
C ASP A 228 -27.28 0.89 -3.76
N GLY A 229 -26.30 0.05 -3.39
CA GLY A 229 -25.57 -0.82 -4.32
C GLY A 229 -24.61 -0.09 -5.29
N ARG A 230 -24.48 1.23 -5.20
CA ARG A 230 -23.64 2.04 -6.11
C ARG A 230 -22.14 1.79 -5.95
N PHE A 231 -21.71 1.37 -4.74
CA PHE A 231 -20.32 1.09 -4.43
C PHE A 231 -20.13 -0.41 -4.18
N ILE A 232 -20.14 -1.17 -5.27
CA ILE A 232 -19.96 -2.63 -5.22
C ILE A 232 -18.60 -2.94 -4.60
N GLY A 233 -18.59 -3.87 -3.63
CA GLY A 233 -17.37 -4.32 -2.95
C GLY A 233 -16.99 -3.51 -1.70
N THR A 234 -17.71 -2.43 -1.36
CA THR A 234 -17.51 -1.75 -0.08
C THR A 234 -18.14 -2.54 1.06
N ASN A 235 -17.43 -2.58 2.19
CA ASN A 235 -17.88 -3.26 3.40
C ASN A 235 -18.37 -2.24 4.45
N VAL A 236 -19.18 -2.73 5.38
CA VAL A 236 -19.50 -1.98 6.59
C VAL A 236 -18.29 -2.08 7.54
N LEU A 237 -17.64 -0.97 7.80
CA LEU A 237 -16.54 -0.90 8.75
C LEU A 237 -17.07 -0.99 10.18
N ASN A 238 -16.27 -1.59 11.07
CA ASN A 238 -16.59 -1.65 12.49
C ASN A 238 -16.70 -0.25 13.10
N GLU A 239 -17.79 0.06 13.79
CA GLU A 239 -18.03 1.38 14.39
C GLU A 239 -16.90 1.78 15.35
N ALA A 240 -16.43 0.86 16.20
CA ALA A 240 -15.32 1.13 17.11
C ALA A 240 -14.01 1.45 16.38
N PHE A 241 -13.83 0.97 15.14
CA PHE A 241 -12.70 1.35 14.29
C PHE A 241 -12.87 2.76 13.74
N LEU A 242 -14.07 3.13 13.29
CA LEU A 242 -14.39 4.47 12.76
C LEU A 242 -14.27 5.56 13.84
N GLU A 243 -14.68 5.28 15.08
CA GLU A 243 -14.57 6.19 16.23
C GLU A 243 -13.13 6.59 16.58
N ARG A 244 -12.14 5.85 16.07
CA ARG A 244 -10.71 6.19 16.22
C ARG A 244 -10.22 7.26 15.24
N PHE A 245 -11.09 7.72 14.34
CA PHE A 245 -10.85 8.87 13.49
C PHE A 245 -11.61 10.08 14.02
N PRO A 246 -10.98 10.94 14.83
CA PRO A 246 -11.65 12.09 15.46
C PRO A 246 -12.13 13.14 14.45
N VAL A 247 -11.63 13.10 13.21
CA VAL A 247 -12.01 14.00 12.12
C VAL A 247 -12.46 13.22 10.93
N THR A 248 -13.64 13.57 10.40
CA THR A 248 -14.13 13.11 9.11
C THR A 248 -14.33 14.32 8.19
N PHE A 249 -13.62 14.35 7.08
CA PHE A 249 -13.83 15.32 6.01
C PHE A 249 -14.69 14.72 4.92
N GLU A 250 -15.78 15.41 4.57
CA GLU A 250 -16.55 15.12 3.37
C GLU A 250 -15.95 15.92 2.21
N GLN A 251 -15.38 15.20 1.23
CA GLN A 251 -14.78 15.80 0.05
C GLN A 251 -15.76 15.76 -1.10
N GLU A 252 -16.27 16.91 -1.45
CA GLU A 252 -17.12 17.11 -2.63
C GLU A 252 -16.28 17.31 -3.90
N TYR A 253 -16.93 17.32 -5.06
CA TYR A 253 -16.28 17.75 -6.28
C TYR A 253 -15.98 19.25 -6.24
N PRO A 254 -14.95 19.71 -6.97
CA PRO A 254 -14.65 21.15 -7.08
C PRO A 254 -15.81 21.90 -7.70
N THR A 255 -15.95 23.18 -7.34
CA THR A 255 -16.86 24.09 -8.06
C THR A 255 -16.43 24.23 -9.51
N VAL A 256 -17.36 24.58 -10.42
CA VAL A 256 -17.07 24.84 -11.85
C VAL A 256 -15.86 25.76 -12.04
N ALA A 257 -15.78 26.87 -11.28
CA ALA A 257 -14.65 27.78 -11.37
C ALA A 257 -13.30 27.15 -10.97
N THR A 258 -13.32 26.30 -9.94
CA THR A 258 -12.11 25.59 -9.50
C THR A 258 -11.73 24.49 -10.48
N GLU A 259 -12.70 23.76 -10.98
CA GLU A 259 -12.50 22.67 -11.94
C GLU A 259 -11.98 23.21 -13.29
N THR A 260 -12.55 24.32 -13.78
CA THR A 260 -12.01 25.04 -14.93
C THR A 260 -10.53 25.38 -14.73
N ARG A 261 -10.15 25.92 -13.56
CA ARG A 261 -8.73 26.21 -13.27
C ARG A 261 -7.84 24.96 -13.25
N ILE A 262 -8.34 23.82 -12.76
CA ILE A 262 -7.61 22.55 -12.80
C ILE A 262 -7.37 22.14 -14.25
N LEU A 263 -8.39 22.17 -15.08
CA LEU A 263 -8.31 21.79 -16.49
C LEU A 263 -7.45 22.75 -17.32
N SER A 264 -7.56 24.07 -17.09
CA SER A 264 -6.77 25.08 -17.81
C SER A 264 -5.27 25.01 -17.50
N LYS A 265 -4.86 24.34 -16.45
CA LYS A 265 -3.44 24.03 -16.25
C LYS A 265 -2.90 22.92 -17.17
N LEU A 266 -3.79 22.14 -17.75
CA LEU A 266 -3.47 21.00 -18.62
C LEU A 266 -3.80 21.28 -20.10
N CYS A 267 -4.59 22.31 -20.38
CA CYS A 267 -5.08 22.65 -21.71
C CYS A 267 -5.14 24.17 -21.90
N ALA A 268 -4.67 24.65 -23.04
CA ALA A 268 -4.70 26.09 -23.38
C ALA A 268 -6.09 26.59 -23.80
N ASP A 269 -7.02 25.71 -24.18
CA ASP A 269 -8.37 26.07 -24.56
C ASP A 269 -9.27 26.24 -23.32
N GLU A 270 -9.26 27.45 -22.75
CA GLU A 270 -10.05 27.78 -21.56
C GLU A 270 -11.56 27.62 -21.77
N LYS A 271 -12.05 27.86 -23.01
CA LYS A 271 -13.48 27.70 -23.33
C LYS A 271 -13.87 26.23 -23.24
N PHE A 272 -13.08 25.37 -23.82
CA PHE A 272 -13.29 23.92 -23.73
C PHE A 272 -13.25 23.44 -22.28
N CYS A 273 -12.24 23.88 -21.51
CA CYS A 273 -12.15 23.54 -20.08
C CYS A 273 -13.40 23.97 -19.29
N LYS A 274 -13.90 25.19 -19.56
CA LYS A 274 -15.11 25.69 -18.91
C LYS A 274 -16.35 24.89 -19.29
N ARG A 275 -16.52 24.55 -20.58
CA ARG A 275 -17.66 23.74 -21.06
C ARG A 275 -17.66 22.34 -20.45
N LEU A 276 -16.49 21.72 -20.35
CA LEU A 276 -16.34 20.43 -19.66
C LEU A 276 -16.76 20.51 -18.17
N ALA A 277 -16.36 21.57 -17.47
CA ALA A 277 -16.72 21.77 -16.08
C ALA A 277 -18.23 22.04 -15.90
N ASP A 278 -18.83 22.88 -16.76
CA ASP A 278 -20.28 23.16 -16.77
C ASP A 278 -21.08 21.85 -17.04
N TRP A 279 -20.64 21.07 -18.01
CA TRP A 279 -21.24 19.79 -18.36
C TRP A 279 -21.22 18.78 -17.19
N ALA A 280 -20.07 18.63 -16.56
CA ALA A 280 -19.95 17.73 -15.43
C ALA A 280 -20.77 18.18 -14.21
N ASP A 281 -20.91 19.49 -13.98
CA ASP A 281 -21.72 20.04 -12.90
C ASP A 281 -23.21 19.73 -13.09
N ILE A 282 -23.72 19.84 -14.32
CA ILE A 282 -25.11 19.47 -14.64
C ILE A 282 -25.34 17.97 -14.39
N ILE A 283 -24.44 17.10 -14.87
CA ILE A 283 -24.52 15.66 -14.66
C ILE A 283 -24.53 15.31 -13.16
N ARG A 284 -23.64 15.93 -12.39
CA ARG A 284 -23.55 15.72 -10.94
C ARG A 284 -24.81 16.14 -10.19
N LYS A 285 -25.40 17.28 -10.58
CA LYS A 285 -26.69 17.73 -10.01
C LYS A 285 -27.78 16.72 -10.29
N THR A 286 -27.91 16.26 -11.53
CA THR A 286 -28.88 15.23 -11.92
C THR A 286 -28.66 13.92 -11.16
N PHE A 287 -27.41 13.54 -10.94
CA PHE A 287 -27.04 12.37 -10.13
C PHE A 287 -27.49 12.52 -8.67
N TYR A 288 -27.23 13.67 -8.04
CA TYR A 288 -27.64 13.91 -6.65
C TYR A 288 -29.15 13.98 -6.50
N ASP A 289 -29.86 14.45 -7.52
CA ASP A 289 -31.32 14.46 -7.57
C ASP A 289 -31.92 13.06 -7.88
N GLY A 290 -31.08 12.06 -8.10
CA GLY A 290 -31.50 10.68 -8.36
C GLY A 290 -31.99 10.43 -9.78
N GLY A 291 -31.75 11.37 -10.70
CA GLY A 291 -32.17 11.25 -12.10
C GLY A 291 -31.30 10.34 -12.96
N ILE A 292 -30.07 10.07 -12.54
CA ILE A 292 -29.13 9.17 -13.22
C ILE A 292 -28.29 8.42 -12.18
N GLU A 293 -27.72 7.28 -12.57
CA GLU A 293 -26.87 6.45 -11.68
C GLU A 293 -25.38 6.68 -11.89
N GLU A 294 -24.98 7.20 -13.04
CA GLU A 294 -23.58 7.42 -13.41
C GLU A 294 -23.16 8.89 -13.27
N ILE A 295 -21.86 9.12 -13.12
CA ILE A 295 -21.31 10.46 -12.86
C ILE A 295 -20.03 10.72 -13.65
N ILE A 296 -19.81 11.97 -14.00
CA ILE A 296 -18.55 12.45 -14.57
C ILE A 296 -17.69 13.06 -13.44
N SER A 297 -16.64 12.35 -13.05
CA SER A 297 -15.69 12.80 -12.02
C SER A 297 -14.68 13.81 -12.56
N THR A 298 -14.06 14.61 -11.68
CA THR A 298 -12.92 15.49 -12.05
C THR A 298 -11.79 14.71 -12.70
N ARG A 299 -11.51 13.49 -12.24
CA ARG A 299 -10.54 12.59 -12.89
C ARG A 299 -10.91 12.30 -14.33
N ARG A 300 -12.18 12.10 -14.63
CA ARG A 300 -12.66 11.88 -15.99
C ARG A 300 -12.44 13.10 -16.87
N LEU A 301 -12.72 14.30 -16.38
CA LEU A 301 -12.46 15.55 -17.11
C LEU A 301 -10.97 15.73 -17.41
N VAL A 302 -10.10 15.45 -16.46
CA VAL A 302 -8.65 15.45 -16.69
C VAL A 302 -8.24 14.46 -17.78
N HIS A 303 -8.87 13.27 -17.82
CA HIS A 303 -8.62 12.30 -18.89
C HIS A 303 -9.10 12.79 -20.24
N ILE A 304 -10.26 13.47 -20.33
CA ILE A 304 -10.75 14.08 -21.57
C ILE A 304 -9.76 15.13 -22.09
N VAL A 305 -9.29 16.01 -21.22
CA VAL A 305 -8.28 17.01 -21.60
C VAL A 305 -6.97 16.37 -22.07
N LYS A 306 -6.50 15.34 -21.40
CA LYS A 306 -5.31 14.59 -21.83
C LYS A 306 -5.53 13.88 -23.18
N ALA A 307 -6.72 13.30 -23.40
CA ALA A 307 -7.10 12.71 -24.67
C ALA A 307 -7.15 13.74 -25.79
N PHE A 308 -7.68 14.94 -25.52
CA PHE A 308 -7.67 16.06 -26.46
C PHE A 308 -6.24 16.47 -26.84
N ASN A 309 -5.33 16.56 -25.89
CA ASN A 309 -3.93 16.87 -26.17
C ASN A 309 -3.22 15.78 -27.02
N ILE A 310 -3.73 14.54 -27.03
CA ILE A 310 -3.19 13.43 -27.84
C ILE A 310 -3.81 13.42 -29.22
N PHE A 311 -5.14 13.58 -29.31
CA PHE A 311 -5.88 13.37 -30.55
C PHE A 311 -6.12 14.64 -31.36
N ASP A 312 -5.96 15.81 -30.74
CA ASP A 312 -6.30 17.14 -31.28
C ASP A 312 -7.76 17.22 -31.82
N ASP A 313 -8.64 16.42 -31.20
CA ASP A 313 -10.05 16.29 -31.55
C ASP A 313 -10.89 16.21 -30.27
N LYS A 314 -11.72 17.24 -30.04
CA LYS A 314 -12.58 17.37 -28.84
C LYS A 314 -13.65 16.28 -28.81
N ALA A 315 -14.29 16.01 -29.97
CA ALA A 315 -15.36 15.02 -30.06
C ALA A 315 -14.84 13.64 -29.73
N LYS A 316 -13.74 13.25 -30.37
CA LYS A 316 -13.07 12.00 -30.10
C LYS A 316 -12.61 11.88 -28.65
N ALA A 317 -12.03 12.93 -28.07
CA ALA A 317 -11.57 12.95 -26.69
C ALA A 317 -12.71 12.70 -25.71
N ILE A 318 -13.86 13.34 -25.91
CA ILE A 318 -15.04 13.13 -25.07
C ILE A 318 -15.58 11.71 -25.29
N GLN A 319 -15.79 11.30 -26.52
CA GLN A 319 -16.35 10.01 -26.89
C GLN A 319 -15.57 8.84 -26.29
N VAL A 320 -14.25 8.79 -26.46
CA VAL A 320 -13.42 7.69 -25.93
C VAL A 320 -13.43 7.64 -24.40
N CYS A 321 -13.59 8.76 -23.74
CA CYS A 321 -13.64 8.85 -22.30
C CYS A 321 -15.01 8.47 -21.70
N VAL A 322 -16.10 8.52 -22.49
CA VAL A 322 -17.45 8.12 -22.06
C VAL A 322 -17.85 6.74 -22.56
N ASN A 323 -17.07 6.10 -23.42
CA ASN A 323 -17.34 4.75 -23.96
C ASN A 323 -17.45 3.64 -22.92
N ARG A 324 -17.03 3.88 -21.65
CA ARG A 324 -17.16 2.91 -20.57
C ARG A 324 -18.58 2.79 -20.02
N PHE A 325 -19.42 3.80 -20.26
CA PHE A 325 -20.81 3.82 -19.84
C PHE A 325 -21.65 2.93 -20.77
N ASP A 326 -22.82 2.52 -20.32
CA ASP A 326 -23.78 1.88 -21.18
C ASP A 326 -24.23 2.83 -22.31
N ASP A 327 -24.82 2.29 -23.37
CA ASP A 327 -25.12 3.06 -24.58
C ASP A 327 -26.13 4.18 -24.32
N GLU A 328 -27.11 3.99 -23.44
CA GLU A 328 -28.12 5.01 -23.09
C GLU A 328 -27.48 6.16 -22.32
N THR A 329 -26.74 5.87 -21.27
CA THR A 329 -26.00 6.88 -20.48
C THR A 329 -24.99 7.64 -21.34
N LYS A 330 -24.23 6.91 -22.16
CA LYS A 330 -23.26 7.50 -23.10
C LYS A 330 -23.94 8.50 -24.04
N GLN A 331 -25.02 8.09 -24.68
CA GLN A 331 -25.75 8.94 -25.61
C GLN A 331 -26.30 10.17 -24.91
N ALA A 332 -26.92 10.01 -23.73
CA ALA A 332 -27.42 11.13 -22.94
C ALA A 332 -26.31 12.15 -22.57
N PHE A 333 -25.12 11.65 -22.20
CA PHE A 333 -23.98 12.50 -21.88
C PHE A 333 -23.46 13.27 -23.09
N LEU A 334 -23.40 12.65 -24.26
CA LEU A 334 -22.98 13.29 -25.51
C LEU A 334 -23.99 14.36 -25.94
N GLU A 335 -25.27 14.05 -25.93
CA GLU A 335 -26.34 15.01 -26.26
C GLU A 335 -26.39 16.21 -25.30
N LEU A 336 -26.11 15.96 -24.01
CA LEU A 336 -25.99 17.05 -23.04
C LEU A 336 -24.80 17.94 -23.34
N TYR A 337 -23.66 17.35 -23.75
CA TYR A 337 -22.48 18.13 -24.09
C TYR A 337 -22.74 19.05 -25.29
N ASP A 338 -23.41 18.59 -26.36
CA ASP A 338 -23.82 19.38 -27.51
C ASP A 338 -24.71 20.58 -27.13
N LYS A 339 -25.56 20.40 -26.11
CA LYS A 339 -26.39 21.48 -25.57
C LYS A 339 -25.60 22.51 -24.74
N VAL A 340 -24.56 22.08 -24.06
CA VAL A 340 -23.68 22.94 -23.25
C VAL A 340 -22.70 23.70 -24.11
N ASP A 341 -22.24 23.12 -25.21
CA ASP A 341 -21.31 23.75 -26.15
C ASP A 341 -21.96 23.93 -27.54
N ALA A 342 -22.72 24.99 -27.67
CA ALA A 342 -23.45 25.27 -28.90
C ALA A 342 -22.57 25.51 -30.15
N ASP A 343 -21.27 25.76 -29.96
CA ASP A 343 -20.29 25.92 -31.05
C ASP A 343 -19.71 24.55 -31.48
N PHE A 344 -20.11 23.48 -30.82
CA PHE A 344 -19.63 22.13 -31.03
C PHE A 344 -20.73 21.20 -31.54
N GLN A 345 -20.45 20.38 -32.54
CA GLN A 345 -21.35 19.34 -33.02
C GLN A 345 -20.62 18.02 -32.98
N MET A 346 -21.20 17.02 -32.29
CA MET A 346 -20.71 15.67 -32.39
C MET A 346 -20.86 15.15 -33.83
N PRO A 347 -19.85 14.47 -34.39
CA PRO A 347 -19.99 13.84 -35.69
C PRO A 347 -21.15 12.83 -35.65
N ASN A 348 -22.11 12.95 -36.60
CA ASN A 348 -23.19 11.97 -36.72
C ASN A 348 -22.61 10.56 -36.83
N GLN A 349 -23.12 9.62 -36.03
CA GLN A 349 -22.68 8.22 -36.01
C GLN A 349 -22.92 7.49 -37.36
N ASP A 350 -23.68 8.09 -38.29
CA ASP A 350 -24.02 7.50 -39.59
C ASP A 350 -22.90 7.57 -40.64
N THR A 351 -21.72 8.14 -40.34
CA THR A 351 -20.61 8.27 -41.27
C THR A 351 -19.31 7.54 -40.86
N VAL A 352 -19.43 6.40 -40.20
CA VAL A 352 -18.29 5.48 -40.13
C VAL A 352 -18.31 4.66 -41.40
N ASP A 353 -17.69 5.18 -42.45
CA ASP A 353 -17.31 4.43 -43.64
C ASP A 353 -16.50 3.19 -43.21
N VAL A 354 -17.08 2.04 -43.40
CA VAL A 354 -16.38 0.76 -43.35
C VAL A 354 -15.33 0.81 -44.47
N GLN A 355 -14.14 1.36 -44.18
CA GLN A 355 -12.98 1.10 -45.04
C GLN A 355 -12.64 -0.38 -44.87
N THR A 356 -13.21 -1.17 -45.74
CA THR A 356 -12.81 -2.54 -46.04
C THR A 356 -11.31 -2.55 -46.32
N PHE A 357 -10.57 -3.22 -45.48
CA PHE A 357 -9.22 -3.67 -45.79
C PHE A 357 -9.32 -4.69 -46.90
N SER A 358 -8.91 -4.31 -48.11
CA SER A 358 -8.54 -5.21 -49.21
C SER A 358 -7.03 -5.45 -49.21
#